data_e5a1056dae3662906a50ebd79b0d1a93
#
_entry.id   e5a1056dae3662906a50ebd79b0d1a93
#
_cell.length_a   1.000
_cell.length_b   1.000
_cell.length_c   1.000
_cell.angle_alpha   90.00
_cell.angle_beta   90.00
_cell.angle_gamma   90.00
#
_symmetry.space_group_name_H-M   'P 1'
#
loop_
_entity.id
_entity.type
_entity.pdbx_description
1 polymer ?
#
loop_
_entity_poly.entity_id
_entity_poly.type
_entity_poly.pdbx_seq_one_letter_code
_entity_poly.pdbx_strand_id
1 'polypeptide(L)'
;MDYRRSGFTISTDKSRLDIEVIHHFLDNSYWAAGRSAETIRRSIENSLPFGVYKGDQQVGFARVITDYATFAWIADVFILDDYQGQGLGKWLMEVVISHPDLQGFRRWVLATKDAHELYRRFGFDELKKPERWMERHDPNTQERPDYWKKNT
;
A
#
# COMPACT_ATOMS: atom_id res chain seq x y z
N MET A 1 -10.73 -12.33 -3.12
CA MET A 1 -10.37 -12.51 -4.54
C MET A 1 -8.86 -12.78 -4.63
N ASP A 2 -8.51 -13.85 -5.34
CA ASP A 2 -7.14 -14.30 -5.44
C ASP A 2 -6.65 -14.31 -6.87
N TYR A 3 -5.38 -13.94 -7.06
CA TYR A 3 -4.71 -13.94 -8.36
C TYR A 3 -3.45 -14.81 -8.23
N ARG A 4 -3.16 -15.64 -9.22
CA ARG A 4 -2.01 -16.56 -9.17
C ARG A 4 -1.12 -16.42 -10.40
N ARG A 5 0.19 -16.44 -10.19
CA ARG A 5 1.19 -16.40 -11.26
C ARG A 5 2.52 -16.95 -10.73
N SER A 6 3.09 -17.92 -11.47
CA SER A 6 4.46 -18.43 -11.23
C SER A 6 4.73 -18.86 -9.78
N GLY A 7 3.75 -19.49 -9.11
CA GLY A 7 3.90 -19.95 -7.73
C GLY A 7 3.61 -18.90 -6.66
N PHE A 8 3.24 -17.68 -7.07
CA PHE A 8 2.85 -16.63 -6.15
C PHE A 8 1.34 -16.38 -6.19
N THR A 9 0.82 -15.87 -5.09
CA THR A 9 -0.59 -15.47 -4.98
C THR A 9 -0.68 -14.03 -4.50
N ILE A 10 -1.58 -13.24 -5.10
CA ILE A 10 -2.00 -11.96 -4.54
C ILE A 10 -3.43 -12.12 -4.06
N SER A 11 -3.72 -11.70 -2.84
CA SER A 11 -5.04 -11.82 -2.24
C SER A 11 -5.45 -10.54 -1.53
N THR A 12 -6.74 -10.21 -1.58
CA THR A 12 -7.35 -9.12 -0.83
C THR A 12 -7.98 -9.58 0.49
N ASP A 13 -7.82 -10.85 0.84
CA ASP A 13 -8.35 -11.41 2.08
C ASP A 13 -7.54 -10.88 3.28
N LYS A 14 -8.16 -10.03 4.08
CA LYS A 14 -7.51 -9.42 5.25
C LYS A 14 -7.09 -10.45 6.28
N SER A 15 -7.79 -11.58 6.38
CA SER A 15 -7.47 -12.63 7.37
C SER A 15 -6.15 -13.34 7.07
N ARG A 16 -5.65 -13.27 5.84
CA ARG A 16 -4.39 -13.87 5.44
C ARG A 16 -3.18 -13.00 5.74
N LEU A 17 -3.38 -11.72 6.05
CA LEU A 17 -2.27 -10.79 6.25
C LEU A 17 -1.47 -11.14 7.49
N ASP A 18 -0.15 -11.11 7.35
CA ASP A 18 0.80 -11.29 8.44
C ASP A 18 1.24 -9.91 8.96
N ILE A 19 0.61 -9.46 10.03
CA ILE A 19 0.86 -8.13 10.59
C ILE A 19 2.32 -7.98 11.05
N GLU A 20 2.95 -9.05 11.53
CA GLU A 20 4.36 -8.98 11.94
C GLU A 20 5.28 -8.69 10.76
N VAL A 21 5.05 -9.33 9.61
CA VAL A 21 5.81 -9.09 8.38
C VAL A 21 5.62 -7.64 7.92
N ILE A 22 4.37 -7.18 7.90
CA ILE A 22 4.04 -5.81 7.47
C ILE A 22 4.69 -4.80 8.42
N HIS A 23 4.53 -4.98 9.72
CA HIS A 23 5.09 -4.08 10.73
C HIS A 23 6.62 -4.02 10.65
N HIS A 24 7.26 -5.18 10.55
CA HIS A 24 8.72 -5.24 10.45
C HIS A 24 9.23 -4.48 9.24
N PHE A 25 8.63 -4.70 8.07
CA PHE A 25 9.06 -4.00 6.85
C PHE A 25 8.83 -2.49 6.98
N LEU A 26 7.64 -2.09 7.39
CA LEU A 26 7.29 -0.66 7.49
C LEU A 26 8.12 0.08 8.54
N ASP A 27 8.46 -0.59 9.64
CA ASP A 27 9.30 0.02 10.68
C ASP A 27 10.72 0.31 10.18
N ASN A 28 11.17 -0.39 9.16
CA ASN A 28 12.45 -0.16 8.51
C ASN A 28 12.35 0.73 7.26
N SER A 29 11.17 1.26 6.97
CA SER A 29 10.95 2.17 5.84
C SER A 29 11.14 3.63 6.25
N TYR A 30 11.42 4.48 5.27
CA TYR A 30 11.56 5.92 5.54
C TYR A 30 10.20 6.61 5.77
N TRP A 31 9.10 6.02 5.26
CA TRP A 31 7.78 6.68 5.30
C TRP A 31 6.93 6.24 6.48
N ALA A 32 7.23 5.12 7.13
CA ALA A 32 6.36 4.56 8.16
C ALA A 32 7.12 4.08 9.40
N ALA A 33 8.40 4.42 9.54
CA ALA A 33 9.18 4.05 10.73
C ALA A 33 8.49 4.57 12.00
N GLY A 34 8.39 3.72 13.02
CA GLY A 34 7.75 4.06 14.29
C GLY A 34 6.24 3.87 14.33
N ARG A 35 5.62 3.46 13.22
CA ARG A 35 4.17 3.16 13.21
C ARG A 35 3.91 1.86 13.97
N SER A 36 3.00 1.90 14.96
CA SER A 36 2.70 0.72 15.78
C SER A 36 1.92 -0.35 15.00
N ALA A 37 1.97 -1.61 15.48
CA ALA A 37 1.18 -2.69 14.90
C ALA A 37 -0.33 -2.38 14.98
N GLU A 38 -0.78 -1.76 16.07
CA GLU A 38 -2.20 -1.39 16.23
C GLU A 38 -2.63 -0.35 15.20
N THR A 39 -1.80 0.65 14.94
CA THR A 39 -2.08 1.65 13.90
C THR A 39 -2.11 1.00 12.52
N ILE A 40 -1.21 0.06 12.25
CA ILE A 40 -1.21 -0.72 11.01
C ILE A 40 -2.53 -1.49 10.87
N ARG A 41 -2.96 -2.20 11.91
CA ARG A 41 -4.23 -2.93 11.88
C ARG A 41 -5.41 -2.02 11.58
N ARG A 42 -5.48 -0.88 12.26
CA ARG A 42 -6.54 0.11 12.01
C ARG A 42 -6.53 0.62 10.58
N SER A 43 -5.35 0.91 10.04
CA SER A 43 -5.23 1.38 8.66
C SER A 43 -5.71 0.33 7.65
N ILE A 44 -5.41 -0.93 7.90
CA ILE A 44 -5.85 -2.04 7.03
C ILE A 44 -7.37 -2.22 7.09
N GLU A 45 -7.98 -2.10 8.27
CA GLU A 45 -9.44 -2.19 8.42
C GLU A 45 -10.18 -1.15 7.58
N ASN A 46 -9.58 0.01 7.36
CA ASN A 46 -10.19 1.14 6.66
C ASN A 46 -9.65 1.36 5.25
N SER A 47 -9.03 0.36 4.67
CA SER A 47 -8.50 0.43 3.31
C SER A 47 -8.63 -0.93 2.63
N LEU A 48 -8.27 -1.00 1.34
CA LEU A 48 -8.25 -2.27 0.60
C LEU A 48 -6.80 -2.75 0.54
N PRO A 49 -6.45 -3.82 1.27
CA PRO A 49 -5.10 -4.34 1.24
C PRO A 49 -4.93 -5.43 0.19
N PHE A 50 -3.70 -5.54 -0.32
CA PHE A 50 -3.28 -6.60 -1.22
C PHE A 50 -2.04 -7.26 -0.60
N GLY A 51 -2.13 -8.53 -0.25
CA GLY A 51 -0.98 -9.31 0.19
C GLY A 51 -0.41 -10.12 -0.95
N VAL A 52 0.90 -10.22 -1.03
CA VAL A 52 1.61 -11.10 -1.97
C VAL A 52 2.19 -12.26 -1.17
N TYR A 53 1.96 -13.48 -1.64
CA TYR A 53 2.32 -14.70 -0.92
C TYR A 53 3.09 -15.68 -1.78
N LYS A 54 4.07 -16.35 -1.16
CA LYS A 54 4.65 -17.58 -1.69
C LYS A 54 4.27 -18.71 -0.73
N GLY A 55 3.34 -19.59 -1.16
CA GLY A 55 2.70 -20.51 -0.23
C GLY A 55 1.99 -19.75 0.87
N ASP A 56 2.30 -20.05 2.11
CA ASP A 56 1.71 -19.39 3.28
C ASP A 56 2.50 -18.17 3.76
N GLN A 57 3.66 -17.90 3.14
CA GLN A 57 4.52 -16.79 3.55
C GLN A 57 4.12 -15.51 2.81
N GLN A 58 3.86 -14.45 3.55
CA GLN A 58 3.66 -13.12 2.96
C GLN A 58 5.01 -12.54 2.55
N VAL A 59 5.12 -12.14 1.28
CA VAL A 59 6.36 -11.60 0.71
C VAL A 59 6.21 -10.20 0.13
N GLY A 60 5.00 -9.65 0.15
CA GLY A 60 4.74 -8.30 -0.33
C GLY A 60 3.41 -7.77 0.15
N PHE A 61 3.18 -6.49 -0.13
CA PHE A 61 2.00 -5.79 0.35
C PHE A 61 1.75 -4.53 -0.47
N ALA A 62 0.50 -4.14 -0.55
CA ALA A 62 0.07 -2.81 -0.98
C ALA A 62 -1.25 -2.50 -0.29
N ARG A 63 -1.53 -1.23 -0.12
CA ARG A 63 -2.77 -0.79 0.51
C ARG A 63 -3.35 0.37 -0.29
N VAL A 64 -4.65 0.33 -0.55
CA VAL A 64 -5.34 1.39 -1.29
C VAL A 64 -6.34 2.06 -0.37
N ILE A 65 -6.15 3.35 -0.14
CA ILE A 65 -7.07 4.20 0.61
C ILE A 65 -8.03 4.80 -0.40
N THR A 66 -9.33 4.56 -0.23
CA THR A 66 -10.31 4.94 -1.25
C THR A 66 -11.71 5.06 -0.67
N ASP A 67 -12.53 5.88 -1.34
CA ASP A 67 -13.98 5.91 -1.11
C ASP A 67 -14.74 4.96 -2.03
N TYR A 68 -14.04 4.19 -2.86
CA TYR A 68 -14.59 3.28 -3.89
C TYR A 68 -15.43 3.98 -4.97
N ALA A 69 -15.32 5.28 -5.11
CA ALA A 69 -16.15 6.05 -6.05
C ALA A 69 -15.35 7.11 -6.82
N THR A 70 -14.53 7.88 -6.15
CA THR A 70 -13.94 9.09 -6.76
C THR A 70 -12.44 9.14 -6.75
N PHE A 71 -11.78 8.48 -5.78
CA PHE A 71 -10.38 8.74 -5.49
C PHE A 71 -9.70 7.52 -4.88
N ALA A 72 -8.43 7.33 -5.22
CA ALA A 72 -7.60 6.30 -4.59
C ALA A 72 -6.20 6.82 -4.30
N TRP A 73 -5.67 6.46 -3.15
CA TRP A 73 -4.29 6.71 -2.74
C TRP A 73 -3.61 5.36 -2.52
N ILE A 74 -2.53 5.10 -3.25
CA ILE A 74 -1.74 3.89 -3.08
C ILE A 74 -0.70 4.13 -1.98
N ALA A 75 -0.67 3.24 -1.00
CA ALA A 75 0.17 3.38 0.18
C ALA A 75 0.86 2.06 0.54
N ASP A 76 1.97 2.17 1.26
CA ASP A 76 2.66 1.04 1.91
C ASP A 76 3.00 -0.12 0.96
N VAL A 77 3.45 0.20 -0.25
CA VAL A 77 3.82 -0.81 -1.26
C VAL A 77 5.21 -1.35 -0.97
N PHE A 78 5.34 -2.67 -0.85
CA PHE A 78 6.66 -3.29 -0.75
C PHE A 78 6.66 -4.73 -1.25
N ILE A 79 7.85 -5.18 -1.65
CA ILE A 79 8.19 -6.59 -1.86
C ILE A 79 9.42 -6.84 -0.99
N LEU A 80 9.43 -7.93 -0.23
CA LEU A 80 10.59 -8.29 0.60
C LEU A 80 11.84 -8.43 -0.26
N ASP A 81 12.99 -8.04 0.30
CA ASP A 81 14.25 -7.96 -0.44
C ASP A 81 14.60 -9.24 -1.18
N ASP A 82 14.41 -10.41 -0.55
CA ASP A 82 14.73 -11.71 -1.15
C ASP A 82 13.85 -12.05 -2.36
N TYR A 83 12.76 -11.33 -2.56
CA TYR A 83 11.81 -11.58 -3.63
C TYR A 83 11.76 -10.47 -4.67
N GLN A 84 12.61 -9.46 -4.54
CA GLN A 84 12.71 -8.38 -5.52
C GLN A 84 13.42 -8.86 -6.78
N GLY A 85 13.25 -8.13 -7.87
CA GLY A 85 13.93 -8.41 -9.13
C GLY A 85 13.32 -9.51 -9.99
N GLN A 86 12.10 -9.97 -9.69
CA GLN A 86 11.42 -11.00 -10.46
C GLN A 86 10.01 -10.59 -10.94
N GLY A 87 9.74 -9.29 -10.95
CA GLY A 87 8.50 -8.75 -11.51
C GLY A 87 7.30 -8.73 -10.58
N LEU A 88 7.46 -9.04 -9.29
CA LEU A 88 6.33 -9.07 -8.36
C LEU A 88 5.72 -7.68 -8.12
N GLY A 89 6.54 -6.65 -8.03
CA GLY A 89 6.04 -5.27 -7.85
C GLY A 89 5.20 -4.82 -9.04
N LYS A 90 5.65 -5.13 -10.24
CA LYS A 90 4.90 -4.82 -11.47
C LYS A 90 3.58 -5.59 -11.50
N TRP A 91 3.61 -6.87 -11.22
CA TRP A 91 2.39 -7.69 -11.17
C TRP A 91 1.42 -7.19 -10.11
N LEU A 92 1.93 -6.83 -8.93
CA LEU A 92 1.11 -6.26 -7.86
C LEU A 92 0.36 -5.01 -8.36
N MET A 93 1.04 -4.12 -9.05
CA MET A 93 0.40 -2.92 -9.60
C MET A 93 -0.62 -3.26 -10.69
N GLU A 94 -0.34 -4.23 -11.55
CA GLU A 94 -1.30 -4.71 -12.53
C GLU A 94 -2.61 -5.16 -11.85
N VAL A 95 -2.48 -5.93 -10.78
CA VAL A 95 -3.64 -6.42 -10.02
C VAL A 95 -4.38 -5.29 -9.34
N VAL A 96 -3.66 -4.38 -8.68
CA VAL A 96 -4.25 -3.22 -7.98
C VAL A 96 -5.06 -2.35 -8.95
N ILE A 97 -4.44 -1.95 -10.05
CA ILE A 97 -5.07 -1.03 -11.02
C ILE A 97 -6.27 -1.67 -11.72
N SER A 98 -6.24 -2.98 -11.92
CA SER A 98 -7.32 -3.69 -12.62
C SER A 98 -8.39 -4.26 -11.69
N HIS A 99 -8.27 -4.08 -10.39
CA HIS A 99 -9.23 -4.65 -9.44
C HIS A 99 -10.64 -4.12 -9.72
N PRO A 100 -11.67 -4.99 -9.76
CA PRO A 100 -13.04 -4.58 -10.14
C PRO A 100 -13.63 -3.47 -9.26
N ASP A 101 -13.28 -3.44 -7.97
CA ASP A 101 -13.80 -2.44 -7.04
C ASP A 101 -13.08 -1.08 -7.13
N LEU A 102 -12.04 -0.99 -7.94
CA LEU A 102 -11.18 0.19 -8.03
C LEU A 102 -11.23 0.79 -9.45
N GLN A 103 -12.42 0.93 -10.02
CA GLN A 103 -12.59 1.44 -11.38
C GLN A 103 -13.41 2.72 -11.41
N GLY A 104 -13.16 3.55 -12.41
CA GLY A 104 -13.97 4.75 -12.64
C GLY A 104 -13.57 5.97 -11.81
N PHE A 105 -12.47 5.91 -11.07
CA PHE A 105 -12.00 7.04 -10.26
C PHE A 105 -11.49 8.17 -11.16
N ARG A 106 -11.81 9.38 -10.77
CA ARG A 106 -11.25 10.56 -11.45
C ARG A 106 -9.73 10.61 -11.28
N ARG A 107 -9.23 10.15 -10.12
CA ARG A 107 -7.81 10.30 -9.82
C ARG A 107 -7.29 9.20 -8.91
N TRP A 108 -6.15 8.69 -9.28
CA TRP A 108 -5.28 7.88 -8.43
C TRP A 108 -4.06 8.70 -8.08
N VAL A 109 -3.62 8.67 -6.84
CA VAL A 109 -2.44 9.42 -6.38
C VAL A 109 -1.56 8.52 -5.53
N LEU A 110 -0.26 8.76 -5.59
CA LEU A 110 0.72 8.13 -4.71
C LEU A 110 1.90 9.10 -4.53
N ALA A 111 2.72 8.80 -3.54
CA ALA A 111 3.99 9.46 -3.36
C ALA A 111 5.08 8.40 -3.31
N THR A 112 6.20 8.63 -3.98
CA THR A 112 7.33 7.71 -3.99
C THR A 112 8.63 8.51 -4.07
N LYS A 113 9.66 7.99 -3.42
CA LYS A 113 10.99 8.58 -3.47
C LYS A 113 11.77 8.13 -4.71
N ASP A 114 11.62 6.86 -5.11
CA ASP A 114 12.54 6.23 -6.04
C ASP A 114 11.90 5.24 -7.03
N ALA A 115 10.59 5.11 -7.04
CA ALA A 115 9.90 4.14 -7.89
C ALA A 115 9.04 4.77 -9.01
N HIS A 116 9.33 6.00 -9.40
CA HIS A 116 8.57 6.72 -10.41
C HIS A 116 8.45 5.93 -11.72
N GLU A 117 9.52 5.28 -12.16
CA GLU A 117 9.53 4.53 -13.41
C GLU A 117 8.56 3.34 -13.39
N LEU A 118 8.43 2.67 -12.24
CA LEU A 118 7.45 1.59 -12.09
C LEU A 118 6.04 2.14 -12.32
N TYR A 119 5.69 3.22 -11.63
CA TYR A 119 4.33 3.75 -11.67
C TYR A 119 3.99 4.42 -13.01
N ARG A 120 4.96 5.00 -13.70
CA ARG A 120 4.75 5.55 -15.06
C ARG A 120 4.23 4.50 -16.04
N ARG A 121 4.65 3.26 -15.88
CA ARG A 121 4.17 2.14 -16.71
C ARG A 121 2.66 1.91 -16.58
N PHE A 122 2.05 2.42 -15.50
CA PHE A 122 0.62 2.26 -15.23
C PHE A 122 -0.16 3.56 -15.41
N GLY A 123 0.44 4.54 -16.08
CA GLY A 123 -0.24 5.80 -16.40
C GLY A 123 -0.10 6.88 -15.33
N PHE A 124 0.68 6.63 -14.28
CA PHE A 124 0.98 7.68 -13.30
C PHE A 124 2.01 8.64 -13.87
N ASP A 125 1.81 9.91 -13.63
CA ASP A 125 2.68 10.97 -14.07
C ASP A 125 2.69 12.06 -13.01
N GLU A 126 3.48 13.11 -13.22
CA GLU A 126 3.49 14.25 -12.33
C GLU A 126 2.09 14.85 -12.25
N LEU A 127 1.77 15.45 -11.10
CA LEU A 127 0.51 16.16 -10.95
C LEU A 127 0.39 17.22 -12.05
N LYS A 128 -0.75 17.28 -12.73
CA LYS A 128 -0.95 18.25 -13.81
C LYS A 128 -0.89 19.70 -13.33
N LYS A 129 -1.35 19.91 -12.08
CA LYS A 129 -1.40 21.24 -11.47
C LYS A 129 -0.92 21.12 -10.02
N PRO A 130 0.39 20.88 -9.82
CA PRO A 130 0.94 20.69 -8.47
C PRO A 130 0.69 21.87 -7.55
N GLU A 131 0.56 23.07 -8.11
CA GLU A 131 0.27 24.29 -7.36
C GLU A 131 -1.11 24.28 -6.67
N ARG A 132 -1.98 23.35 -7.04
CA ARG A 132 -3.30 23.19 -6.41
C ARG A 132 -3.30 22.24 -5.22
N TRP A 133 -2.20 21.55 -5.00
CA TRP A 133 -2.09 20.53 -3.95
C TRP A 133 -1.42 21.11 -2.74
N MET A 134 -1.94 20.76 -1.56
CA MET A 134 -1.37 21.16 -0.28
C MET A 134 -1.34 19.96 0.64
N GLU A 135 -0.32 19.89 1.48
CA GLU A 135 -0.25 18.88 2.54
C GLU A 135 -0.20 19.54 3.91
N ARG A 136 -0.72 18.83 4.90
CA ARG A 136 -0.48 19.15 6.29
C ARG A 136 0.20 17.94 6.92
N HIS A 137 1.50 18.00 7.01
CA HIS A 137 2.33 16.92 7.51
C HIS A 137 2.64 17.10 9.00
N ASP A 138 2.50 16.03 9.78
CA ASP A 138 2.91 16.02 11.19
C ASP A 138 4.20 15.20 11.27
N PRO A 139 5.38 15.85 11.44
CA PRO A 139 6.66 15.16 11.49
C PRO A 139 6.87 14.37 12.77
N ASN A 140 6.02 14.58 13.79
CA ASN A 140 6.16 13.98 15.12
C ASN A 140 5.11 12.91 15.39
N THR A 141 4.53 12.31 14.36
CA THR A 141 3.47 11.31 14.50
C THR A 141 3.91 10.12 15.36
N GLN A 142 5.16 9.66 15.20
CA GLN A 142 5.69 8.54 15.96
C GLN A 142 5.80 8.82 17.46
N GLU A 143 5.79 10.10 17.87
CA GLU A 143 5.82 10.47 19.29
C GLU A 143 4.45 10.31 19.96
N ARG A 144 3.41 10.11 19.17
CA ARG A 144 2.04 9.95 19.62
C ARG A 144 1.39 8.71 19.02
N PRO A 145 2.01 7.53 19.21
CA PRO A 145 1.44 6.32 18.63
C PRO A 145 0.06 6.04 19.23
N ASP A 146 -0.85 5.55 18.41
CA ASP A 146 -2.20 5.11 18.82
C ASP A 146 -3.02 6.20 19.53
N TYR A 147 -2.76 7.48 19.22
CA TYR A 147 -3.50 8.61 19.83
C TYR A 147 -5.02 8.49 19.64
N TRP A 148 -5.42 7.86 18.56
CA TRP A 148 -6.83 7.64 18.24
C TRP A 148 -7.55 6.75 19.25
N LYS A 149 -6.84 5.95 20.04
CA LYS A 149 -7.44 5.13 21.11
C LYS A 149 -8.07 5.96 22.21
N LYS A 150 -7.61 7.19 22.39
CA LYS A 150 -8.14 8.07 23.44
C LYS A 150 -9.54 8.56 23.14
N ASN A 151 -9.99 8.42 21.91
CA ASN A 151 -11.27 8.93 21.43
C ASN A 151 -12.32 7.83 21.26
N THR A 152 -12.03 6.60 21.70
CA THR A 152 -12.94 5.44 21.56
C THR A 152 -13.49 4.96 22.90
#